data_0846da33d4631040ed4ba1d542fde066
#
_entry.id   0846da33d4631040ed4ba1d542fde066
#
_cell.length_a   1.000
_cell.length_b   1.000
_cell.length_c   1.000
_cell.angle_alpha   90.00
_cell.angle_beta   90.00
_cell.angle_gamma   90.00
#
_symmetry.space_group_name_H-M   'P 1'
#
loop_
_entity.id
_entity.type
_entity.pdbx_description
1 polymer ?
#
loop_
_entity_poly.entity_id
_entity_poly.type
_entity_poly.pdbx_seq_one_letter_code
_entity_poly.pdbx_strand_id
1 'polypeptide(L)'
;EHTDPAHSIQVPRMKPITQEAEIVELVRNHVNLADERLGAEAVACSDDFFAPMQRMLNPQPAQFIPGKYDDNGKWMDGWESRRRRGPGHDWCIVRLACAGVVRGVDFDTSHFTGNFPPAASLEGCRVENGEADAQSDWFPLLAAVDLGANRHHVFALDTARTCTHVRVNLFPDGGIARLRIFAAPDVAAARVDANGWI
;
A
#
# COMPACT_ATOMS: atom_id res chain seq x y z
N GLU A 1 36.52 -1.26 27.10
CA GLU A 1 36.24 -1.51 25.67
C GLU A 1 35.11 -2.53 25.56
N HIS A 2 33.86 -2.04 25.37
CA HIS A 2 32.74 -2.86 24.99
C HIS A 2 32.34 -2.44 23.59
N THR A 3 32.76 -3.23 22.61
CA THR A 3 32.26 -3.16 21.24
C THR A 3 30.94 -3.94 21.17
N ASP A 4 29.85 -3.21 21.05
CA ASP A 4 28.53 -3.75 20.71
C ASP A 4 28.47 -3.96 19.19
N PRO A 5 28.36 -5.19 18.67
CA PRO A 5 28.17 -5.41 17.26
C PRO A 5 26.68 -5.24 16.94
N ALA A 6 26.29 -4.03 16.55
CA ALA A 6 25.00 -3.82 15.91
C ALA A 6 24.89 -4.72 14.67
N HIS A 7 24.20 -5.84 14.82
CA HIS A 7 23.80 -6.67 13.69
C HIS A 7 22.76 -5.88 12.89
N SER A 8 23.21 -5.11 11.92
CA SER A 8 22.36 -4.59 10.87
C SER A 8 21.86 -5.78 10.05
N ILE A 9 20.65 -6.23 10.32
CA ILE A 9 19.95 -7.18 9.45
C ILE A 9 19.78 -6.44 8.12
N GLN A 10 20.62 -6.73 7.14
CA GLN A 10 20.43 -6.30 5.76
C GLN A 10 19.20 -7.05 5.24
N VAL A 11 18.04 -6.38 5.23
CA VAL A 11 16.88 -6.89 4.54
C VAL A 11 17.22 -6.92 3.03
N PRO A 12 17.18 -8.08 2.37
CA PRO A 12 17.51 -8.16 0.94
C PRO A 12 16.63 -7.19 0.16
N ARG A 13 17.23 -6.38 -0.73
CA ARG A 13 16.46 -5.57 -1.67
C ARG A 13 15.65 -6.50 -2.56
N MET A 14 14.35 -6.54 -2.35
CA MET A 14 13.46 -7.35 -3.16
C MET A 14 13.36 -6.73 -4.56
N LYS A 15 13.41 -7.61 -5.58
CA LYS A 15 13.18 -7.21 -6.97
C LYS A 15 11.71 -7.38 -7.31
N PRO A 16 11.16 -6.50 -8.16
CA PRO A 16 9.78 -6.68 -8.63
C PRO A 16 9.67 -7.97 -9.46
N ILE A 17 8.51 -8.60 -9.38
CA ILE A 17 8.15 -9.69 -10.28
C ILE A 17 7.99 -9.11 -11.69
N THR A 18 8.68 -9.67 -12.67
CA THR A 18 8.63 -9.21 -14.05
C THR A 18 8.00 -10.21 -14.99
N GLN A 19 7.84 -11.46 -14.54
CA GLN A 19 7.22 -12.52 -15.34
C GLN A 19 5.70 -12.49 -15.16
N GLU A 20 4.98 -12.35 -16.26
CA GLU A 20 3.52 -12.29 -16.27
C GLU A 20 2.87 -13.53 -15.62
N ALA A 21 3.44 -14.72 -15.83
CA ALA A 21 2.95 -15.94 -15.21
C ALA A 21 2.97 -15.90 -13.67
N GLU A 22 4.02 -15.34 -13.07
CA GLU A 22 4.14 -15.22 -11.61
C GLU A 22 3.14 -14.19 -11.06
N ILE A 23 2.91 -13.08 -11.78
CA ILE A 23 1.91 -12.09 -11.42
C ILE A 23 0.51 -12.71 -11.48
N VAL A 24 0.21 -13.44 -12.55
CA VAL A 24 -1.08 -14.13 -12.71
C VAL A 24 -1.30 -15.15 -11.60
N GLU A 25 -0.27 -15.90 -11.20
CA GLU A 25 -0.34 -16.86 -10.09
C GLU A 25 -0.61 -16.15 -8.76
N LEU A 26 0.10 -15.06 -8.48
CA LEU A 26 -0.12 -14.26 -7.27
C LEU A 26 -1.57 -13.77 -7.18
N VAL A 27 -2.08 -13.18 -8.28
CA VAL A 27 -3.44 -12.63 -8.34
C VAL A 27 -4.52 -13.72 -8.25
N ARG A 28 -4.29 -14.90 -8.83
CA ARG A 28 -5.25 -16.01 -8.78
C ARG A 28 -5.39 -16.62 -7.40
N ASN A 29 -4.29 -16.69 -6.67
CA ASN A 29 -4.22 -17.43 -5.41
C ASN A 29 -4.54 -16.56 -4.19
N HIS A 30 -4.69 -15.24 -4.37
CA HIS A 30 -4.87 -14.31 -3.25
C HIS A 30 -5.94 -13.27 -3.54
N VAL A 31 -6.55 -12.78 -2.48
CA VAL A 31 -7.56 -11.71 -2.55
C VAL A 31 -6.85 -10.36 -2.42
N ASN A 32 -7.26 -9.36 -3.21
CA ASN A 32 -6.85 -7.98 -2.98
C ASN A 32 -7.62 -7.43 -1.77
N LEU A 33 -7.03 -7.49 -0.57
CA LEU A 33 -7.66 -7.00 0.65
C LEU A 33 -7.65 -5.46 0.77
N ALA A 34 -7.04 -4.73 -0.18
CA ALA A 34 -7.14 -3.28 -0.30
C ALA A 34 -8.26 -2.83 -1.26
N ASP A 35 -9.15 -3.72 -1.68
CA ASP A 35 -10.28 -3.39 -2.54
C ASP A 35 -11.41 -2.74 -1.73
N GLU A 36 -11.76 -1.47 -2.07
CA GLU A 36 -12.82 -0.72 -1.38
C GLU A 36 -14.19 -1.40 -1.45
N ARG A 37 -14.46 -2.20 -2.50
CA ARG A 37 -15.72 -2.97 -2.62
C ARG A 37 -15.84 -4.07 -1.58
N LEU A 38 -14.72 -4.55 -1.05
CA LEU A 38 -14.66 -5.53 0.04
C LEU A 38 -14.66 -4.88 1.42
N GLY A 39 -14.72 -3.54 1.50
CA GLY A 39 -14.74 -2.78 2.74
C GLY A 39 -13.37 -2.27 3.19
N ALA A 40 -12.35 -2.31 2.32
CA ALA A 40 -11.08 -1.64 2.61
C ALA A 40 -11.25 -0.11 2.60
N GLU A 41 -10.53 0.56 3.47
CA GLU A 41 -10.60 2.01 3.65
C GLU A 41 -9.25 2.62 3.94
N ALA A 42 -8.92 3.73 3.27
CA ALA A 42 -7.80 4.56 3.65
C ALA A 42 -8.21 5.43 4.86
N VAL A 43 -7.64 5.16 6.03
CA VAL A 43 -8.13 5.72 7.30
C VAL A 43 -7.34 6.94 7.77
N ALA A 44 -6.09 7.08 7.35
CA ALA A 44 -5.26 8.24 7.66
C ALA A 44 -4.11 8.40 6.66
N CYS A 45 -3.66 9.61 6.41
CA CYS A 45 -2.45 9.89 5.65
C CYS A 45 -1.75 11.14 6.16
N SER A 46 -0.50 11.31 5.73
CA SER A 46 0.28 12.52 6.00
C SER A 46 -0.20 13.73 5.20
N ASP A 47 -0.59 13.51 3.95
CA ASP A 47 -1.05 14.53 3.02
C ASP A 47 -1.78 13.88 1.82
N ASP A 48 -2.92 14.44 1.41
CA ASP A 48 -3.67 14.02 0.22
C ASP A 48 -4.26 15.23 -0.55
N PHE A 49 -3.53 16.34 -0.49
CA PHE A 49 -3.98 17.62 -1.00
C PHE A 49 -4.31 17.63 -2.50
N PHE A 50 -3.51 16.99 -3.34
CA PHE A 50 -3.74 16.97 -4.79
C PHE A 50 -4.74 15.89 -5.21
N ALA A 51 -4.73 14.73 -4.56
CA ALA A 51 -5.68 13.68 -4.86
C ALA A 51 -5.98 12.84 -3.60
N PRO A 52 -7.28 12.65 -3.25
CA PRO A 52 -7.69 11.95 -2.04
C PRO A 52 -7.13 10.53 -1.97
N MET A 53 -6.65 10.16 -0.78
CA MET A 53 -6.03 8.85 -0.52
C MET A 53 -6.94 7.66 -0.89
N GLN A 54 -8.25 7.79 -0.71
CA GLN A 54 -9.21 6.72 -0.99
C GLN A 54 -9.20 6.28 -2.47
N ARG A 55 -8.89 7.17 -3.42
CA ARG A 55 -8.88 6.84 -4.86
C ARG A 55 -7.92 5.70 -5.22
N MET A 56 -6.83 5.52 -4.47
CA MET A 56 -5.88 4.43 -4.76
C MET A 56 -6.44 3.03 -4.49
N LEU A 57 -7.56 2.91 -3.77
CA LEU A 57 -8.21 1.64 -3.44
C LEU A 57 -9.30 1.24 -4.45
N ASN A 58 -9.56 2.08 -5.46
CA ASN A 58 -10.52 1.78 -6.51
C ASN A 58 -10.10 0.48 -7.25
N PRO A 59 -11.02 -0.49 -7.43
CA PRO A 59 -10.73 -1.76 -8.07
C PRO A 59 -10.46 -1.67 -9.58
N GLN A 60 -10.98 -0.61 -10.23
CA GLN A 60 -10.83 -0.43 -11.67
C GLN A 60 -9.41 0.00 -12.04
N PRO A 61 -8.93 -0.30 -13.25
CA PRO A 61 -7.69 0.26 -13.77
C PRO A 61 -7.71 1.80 -13.67
N ALA A 62 -6.55 2.38 -13.43
CA ALA A 62 -6.42 3.83 -13.37
C ALA A 62 -6.74 4.48 -14.71
N GLN A 63 -7.37 5.64 -14.66
CA GLN A 63 -7.79 6.40 -15.84
C GLN A 63 -7.06 7.73 -15.93
N PHE A 64 -6.79 8.14 -17.15
CA PHE A 64 -6.33 9.48 -17.45
C PHE A 64 -7.39 10.23 -18.26
N ILE A 65 -7.87 11.35 -17.73
CA ILE A 65 -8.87 12.19 -18.41
C ILE A 65 -8.22 13.51 -18.78
N PRO A 66 -7.89 13.73 -20.07
CA PRO A 66 -7.28 14.97 -20.51
C PRO A 66 -8.14 16.19 -20.18
N GLY A 67 -7.51 17.25 -19.66
CA GLY A 67 -8.20 18.51 -19.35
C GLY A 67 -9.07 18.49 -18.11
N LYS A 68 -9.15 17.41 -17.37
CA LYS A 68 -9.85 17.36 -16.09
C LYS A 68 -8.97 17.92 -14.97
N TYR A 69 -9.57 18.76 -14.13
CA TYR A 69 -8.94 19.36 -12.95
C TYR A 69 -9.81 19.18 -11.72
N ASP A 70 -9.18 19.04 -10.57
CA ASP A 70 -9.74 19.22 -9.24
C ASP A 70 -9.44 20.62 -8.74
N ASP A 71 -9.98 21.00 -7.56
CA ASP A 71 -9.78 22.33 -6.96
C ASP A 71 -8.30 22.66 -6.72
N ASN A 72 -7.47 21.66 -6.48
CA ASN A 72 -6.05 21.81 -6.15
C ASN A 72 -5.08 21.54 -7.32
N GLY A 73 -5.59 21.23 -8.51
CA GLY A 73 -4.74 21.00 -9.67
C GLY A 73 -5.29 20.01 -10.68
N LYS A 74 -4.39 19.45 -11.50
CA LYS A 74 -4.75 18.42 -12.48
C LYS A 74 -5.32 17.20 -11.78
N TRP A 75 -6.47 16.72 -12.23
CA TRP A 75 -7.09 15.52 -11.69
C TRP A 75 -6.22 14.29 -11.95
N MET A 76 -5.90 13.58 -10.88
CA MET A 76 -5.20 12.30 -10.92
C MET A 76 -6.09 11.20 -10.33
N ASP A 77 -6.13 10.05 -11.00
CA ASP A 77 -6.88 8.89 -10.54
C ASP A 77 -6.04 8.03 -9.61
N GLY A 78 -5.89 8.51 -8.38
CA GLY A 78 -5.06 7.88 -7.35
C GLY A 78 -4.92 8.79 -6.14
N TRP A 79 -4.00 8.43 -5.25
CA TRP A 79 -3.57 9.28 -4.14
C TRP A 79 -2.36 10.11 -4.55
N GLU A 80 -2.37 11.42 -4.22
CA GLU A 80 -1.25 12.31 -4.50
C GLU A 80 -1.06 13.34 -3.39
N SER A 81 0.12 13.31 -2.77
CA SER A 81 0.56 14.28 -1.77
C SER A 81 1.26 15.50 -2.39
N ARG A 82 1.40 16.57 -1.63
CA ARG A 82 2.21 17.73 -2.00
C ARG A 82 3.69 17.40 -1.97
N ARG A 83 4.47 18.16 -2.74
CA ARG A 83 5.92 18.06 -2.68
C ARG A 83 6.43 18.42 -1.28
N ARG A 84 7.10 17.47 -0.64
CA ARG A 84 7.70 17.65 0.67
C ARG A 84 8.98 18.50 0.58
N ARG A 85 9.02 19.57 1.35
CA ARG A 85 10.17 20.49 1.38
C ARG A 85 11.03 20.35 2.65
N GLY A 86 10.72 19.39 3.50
CA GLY A 86 11.40 19.11 4.76
C GLY A 86 11.77 17.64 4.91
N PRO A 87 12.40 17.25 6.00
CA PRO A 87 12.74 15.86 6.29
C PRO A 87 11.48 14.99 6.45
N GLY A 88 11.66 13.68 6.28
CA GLY A 88 10.60 12.69 6.40
C GLY A 88 10.08 12.20 5.05
N HIS A 89 8.95 11.52 5.10
CA HIS A 89 8.28 10.94 3.93
C HIS A 89 6.77 10.99 4.11
N ASP A 90 6.05 10.77 3.03
CA ASP A 90 4.59 10.67 3.08
C ASP A 90 4.15 9.23 3.29
N TRP A 91 3.00 9.07 3.94
CA TRP A 91 2.45 7.77 4.30
C TRP A 91 0.93 7.79 4.27
N CYS A 92 0.36 6.61 4.05
CA CYS A 92 -1.08 6.37 4.17
C CYS A 92 -1.32 5.03 4.88
N ILE A 93 -2.25 5.03 5.83
CA ILE A 93 -2.72 3.83 6.54
C ILE A 93 -4.00 3.36 5.87
N VAL A 94 -4.02 2.09 5.53
CA VAL A 94 -5.17 1.41 4.93
C VAL A 94 -5.62 0.29 5.86
N ARG A 95 -6.89 0.35 6.28
CA ARG A 95 -7.58 -0.78 6.89
C ARG A 95 -7.94 -1.76 5.80
N LEU A 96 -7.49 -3.00 5.94
CA LEU A 96 -7.81 -4.08 5.02
C LEU A 96 -9.27 -4.53 5.18
N ALA A 97 -9.84 -5.09 4.13
CA ALA A 97 -11.20 -5.64 4.14
C ALA A 97 -11.43 -6.67 5.26
N CYS A 98 -10.40 -7.46 5.56
CA CYS A 98 -10.34 -8.33 6.73
C CYS A 98 -8.89 -8.58 7.13
N ALA A 99 -8.68 -9.23 8.28
CA ALA A 99 -7.37 -9.71 8.66
C ALA A 99 -6.83 -10.73 7.63
N GLY A 100 -5.53 -10.69 7.36
CA GLY A 100 -4.92 -11.63 6.42
C GLY A 100 -3.40 -11.62 6.44
N VAL A 101 -2.81 -12.65 5.84
CA VAL A 101 -1.37 -12.77 5.63
C VAL A 101 -1.03 -12.23 4.25
N VAL A 102 -0.33 -11.11 4.19
CA VAL A 102 0.03 -10.45 2.93
C VAL A 102 1.06 -11.30 2.17
N ARG A 103 0.77 -11.58 0.91
CA ARG A 103 1.60 -12.39 0.00
C ARG A 103 2.17 -11.61 -1.17
N GLY A 104 1.65 -10.42 -1.40
CA GLY A 104 2.17 -9.53 -2.43
C GLY A 104 1.57 -8.14 -2.38
N VAL A 105 2.25 -7.22 -3.03
CA VAL A 105 1.82 -5.84 -3.20
C VAL A 105 2.07 -5.39 -4.63
N ASP A 106 1.17 -4.56 -5.15
CA ASP A 106 1.37 -3.80 -6.38
C ASP A 106 1.27 -2.31 -6.06
N PHE A 107 2.37 -1.58 -6.29
CA PHE A 107 2.38 -0.13 -6.34
C PHE A 107 2.22 0.29 -7.80
N ASP A 108 1.03 0.68 -8.17
CA ASP A 108 0.73 1.11 -9.53
C ASP A 108 0.91 2.62 -9.66
N THR A 109 1.85 3.05 -10.49
CA THR A 109 2.11 4.46 -10.81
C THR A 109 1.54 4.87 -12.18
N SER A 110 0.58 4.13 -12.72
CA SER A 110 -0.06 4.44 -14.00
C SER A 110 -0.50 5.91 -14.06
N HIS A 111 -0.12 6.58 -15.15
CA HIS A 111 -0.36 8.01 -15.40
C HIS A 111 0.41 9.01 -14.53
N PHE A 112 1.12 8.57 -13.50
CA PHE A 112 2.04 9.39 -12.73
C PHE A 112 3.41 9.38 -13.41
N THR A 113 3.69 10.40 -14.21
CA THR A 113 4.89 10.46 -15.07
C THR A 113 6.00 11.35 -14.51
N GLY A 114 5.66 12.38 -13.74
CA GLY A 114 6.60 13.31 -13.10
C GLY A 114 6.40 13.45 -11.60
N ASN A 115 5.29 12.98 -11.10
CA ASN A 115 4.83 13.10 -9.72
C ASN A 115 4.72 11.71 -9.00
N PHE A 116 5.32 10.66 -9.58
CA PHE A 116 5.45 9.37 -8.90
C PHE A 116 6.52 9.44 -7.81
N PRO A 117 6.39 8.65 -6.71
CA PRO A 117 7.41 8.59 -5.68
C PRO A 117 8.62 7.80 -6.18
N PRO A 118 9.87 8.29 -5.97
CA PRO A 118 11.08 7.54 -6.33
C PRO A 118 11.19 6.18 -5.67
N ALA A 119 10.64 6.03 -4.46
CA ALA A 119 10.64 4.75 -3.74
C ALA A 119 9.40 4.62 -2.85
N ALA A 120 9.05 3.38 -2.51
CA ALA A 120 8.01 3.07 -1.54
C ALA A 120 8.40 1.90 -0.64
N SER A 121 7.79 1.80 0.54
CA SER A 121 7.86 0.63 1.43
C SER A 121 6.46 0.28 1.94
N LEU A 122 6.34 -0.91 2.53
CA LEU A 122 5.11 -1.38 3.11
C LEU A 122 5.35 -1.93 4.52
N GLU A 123 4.49 -1.56 5.44
CA GLU A 123 4.44 -2.09 6.80
C GLU A 123 3.06 -2.65 7.08
N GLY A 124 2.98 -3.60 8.00
CA GLY A 124 1.73 -4.16 8.48
C GLY A 124 1.61 -3.99 9.99
N CYS A 125 0.38 -3.95 10.49
CA CYS A 125 0.09 -4.10 11.89
C CYS A 125 -1.20 -4.88 12.11
N ARG A 126 -1.37 -5.46 13.30
CA ARG A 126 -2.59 -6.10 13.73
C ARG A 126 -3.20 -5.32 14.88
N VAL A 127 -4.40 -4.82 14.66
CA VAL A 127 -5.22 -4.13 15.66
C VAL A 127 -6.50 -4.95 15.85
N GLU A 128 -6.76 -5.35 17.09
CA GLU A 128 -7.94 -6.19 17.38
C GLU A 128 -9.23 -5.36 17.42
N ASN A 129 -9.15 -4.11 17.84
CA ASN A 129 -10.30 -3.21 17.94
C ASN A 129 -9.90 -1.78 17.57
N GLY A 130 -10.72 -1.13 16.73
CA GLY A 130 -10.48 0.24 16.29
C GLY A 130 -9.53 0.34 15.09
N GLU A 131 -8.96 1.53 14.90
CA GLU A 131 -8.08 1.85 13.80
C GLU A 131 -6.60 1.89 14.23
N ALA A 132 -5.72 1.60 13.29
CA ALA A 132 -4.29 1.78 13.49
C ALA A 132 -3.92 3.27 13.40
N ASP A 133 -2.90 3.66 14.14
CA ASP A 133 -2.33 5.00 14.14
C ASP A 133 -0.79 4.97 13.96
N ALA A 134 -0.15 6.12 14.06
CA ALA A 134 1.30 6.22 13.90
C ALA A 134 2.09 5.46 14.98
N GLN A 135 1.51 5.22 16.15
CA GLN A 135 2.12 4.56 17.32
C GLN A 135 1.80 3.06 17.40
N SER A 136 0.96 2.54 16.51
CA SER A 136 0.63 1.10 16.44
C SER A 136 1.89 0.25 16.21
N ASP A 137 1.84 -1.02 16.60
CA ASP A 137 2.97 -1.97 16.46
C ASP A 137 3.20 -2.34 14.99
N TRP A 138 3.81 -1.42 14.25
CA TRP A 138 4.15 -1.61 12.85
C TRP A 138 5.34 -2.54 12.66
N PHE A 139 5.22 -3.49 11.75
CA PHE A 139 6.31 -4.36 11.35
C PHE A 139 6.55 -4.29 9.82
N PRO A 140 7.79 -4.40 9.37
CA PRO A 140 8.09 -4.32 7.95
C PRO A 140 7.53 -5.52 7.19
N LEU A 141 6.83 -5.26 6.09
CA LEU A 141 6.41 -6.22 5.08
C LEU A 141 7.32 -6.16 3.84
N LEU A 142 7.68 -4.95 3.42
CA LEU A 142 8.57 -4.69 2.31
C LEU A 142 9.44 -3.48 2.64
N ALA A 143 10.76 -3.67 2.62
CA ALA A 143 11.71 -2.57 2.72
C ALA A 143 11.57 -1.61 1.53
N ALA A 144 12.13 -0.40 1.63
CA ALA A 144 12.06 0.56 0.54
C ALA A 144 12.61 -0.01 -0.77
N VAL A 145 11.79 0.07 -1.81
CA VAL A 145 12.08 -0.38 -3.18
C VAL A 145 11.91 0.80 -4.15
N ASP A 146 12.73 0.82 -5.21
CA ASP A 146 12.65 1.86 -6.22
C ASP A 146 11.37 1.69 -7.06
N LEU A 147 10.70 2.81 -7.32
CA LEU A 147 9.59 2.89 -8.24
C LEU A 147 9.98 3.67 -9.50
N GLY A 148 9.23 3.48 -10.56
CA GLY A 148 9.37 4.21 -11.82
C GLY A 148 8.04 4.78 -12.27
N ALA A 149 8.09 5.68 -13.26
CA ALA A 149 6.93 6.32 -13.81
C ALA A 149 6.01 5.37 -14.58
N ASN A 150 4.70 5.56 -14.48
CA ASN A 150 3.69 5.01 -15.39
C ASN A 150 3.79 3.48 -15.58
N ARG A 151 3.82 2.72 -14.48
CA ARG A 151 3.89 1.25 -14.52
C ARG A 151 3.44 0.60 -13.21
N HIS A 152 3.21 -0.70 -13.28
CA HIS A 152 3.02 -1.56 -12.12
C HIS A 152 4.36 -2.00 -11.52
N HIS A 153 4.39 -2.16 -10.19
CA HIS A 153 5.55 -2.65 -9.44
C HIS A 153 5.05 -3.72 -8.48
N VAL A 154 5.06 -4.98 -8.94
CA VAL A 154 4.53 -6.12 -8.20
C VAL A 154 5.66 -6.82 -7.45
N PHE A 155 5.46 -7.04 -6.15
CA PHE A 155 6.41 -7.75 -5.29
C PHE A 155 5.71 -8.90 -4.60
N ALA A 156 6.31 -10.10 -4.64
CA ALA A 156 5.90 -11.20 -3.75
C ALA A 156 6.49 -10.97 -2.37
N LEU A 157 5.72 -11.31 -1.34
CA LEU A 157 6.11 -11.16 0.05
C LEU A 157 6.08 -12.52 0.76
N ASP A 158 7.09 -12.76 1.58
CA ASP A 158 7.16 -13.94 2.43
C ASP A 158 7.06 -13.52 3.90
N THR A 159 5.85 -13.49 4.41
CA THR A 159 5.56 -13.20 5.82
C THR A 159 4.59 -14.24 6.37
N ALA A 160 4.73 -14.56 7.65
CA ALA A 160 3.78 -15.39 8.37
C ALA A 160 2.83 -14.57 9.28
N ARG A 161 3.06 -13.26 9.38
CA ARG A 161 2.29 -12.38 10.27
C ARG A 161 0.98 -11.96 9.60
N THR A 162 -0.11 -12.13 10.34
CA THR A 162 -1.42 -11.58 9.97
C THR A 162 -1.45 -10.09 10.30
N CYS A 163 -2.03 -9.29 9.42
CA CYS A 163 -2.30 -7.87 9.67
C CYS A 163 -3.76 -7.51 9.33
N THR A 164 -4.25 -6.48 9.98
CA THR A 164 -5.55 -5.84 9.74
C THR A 164 -5.40 -4.52 9.01
N HIS A 165 -4.21 -3.91 9.13
CA HIS A 165 -3.87 -2.64 8.48
C HIS A 165 -2.51 -2.74 7.82
N VAL A 166 -2.34 -1.97 6.78
CA VAL A 166 -1.03 -1.72 6.15
C VAL A 166 -0.76 -0.22 6.14
N ARG A 167 0.54 0.14 6.21
CA ARG A 167 1.00 1.50 5.98
C ARG A 167 1.90 1.52 4.76
N VAL A 168 1.47 2.23 3.72
CA VAL A 168 2.29 2.51 2.56
C VAL A 168 3.06 3.80 2.82
N ASN A 169 4.38 3.76 2.62
CA ASN A 169 5.26 4.91 2.75
C ASN A 169 5.79 5.28 1.37
N LEU A 170 5.76 6.56 1.01
CA LEU A 170 6.27 7.11 -0.24
C LEU A 170 7.46 8.03 0.05
N PHE A 171 8.58 7.82 -0.63
CA PHE A 171 9.82 8.53 -0.35
C PHE A 171 10.25 9.45 -1.51
N PRO A 172 10.40 10.77 -1.28
CA PRO A 172 9.94 11.50 -0.10
C PRO A 172 8.45 11.82 -0.13
N ASP A 173 7.87 11.92 -1.32
CA ASP A 173 6.49 12.30 -1.63
C ASP A 173 6.10 11.80 -3.02
N GLY A 174 4.87 12.06 -3.44
CA GLY A 174 4.37 11.76 -4.77
C GLY A 174 3.00 11.13 -4.77
N GLY A 175 2.66 10.45 -5.86
CA GLY A 175 1.38 9.80 -5.99
C GLY A 175 1.47 8.40 -6.60
N ILE A 176 0.49 7.58 -6.22
CA ILE A 176 0.25 6.25 -6.80
C ILE A 176 -1.20 6.14 -7.24
N ALA A 177 -1.39 5.55 -8.42
CA ALA A 177 -2.73 5.35 -8.98
C ALA A 177 -3.50 4.31 -8.19
N ARG A 178 -2.86 3.16 -7.89
CA ARG A 178 -3.49 2.06 -7.15
C ARG A 178 -2.52 1.42 -6.18
N LEU A 179 -3.09 0.97 -5.06
CA LEU A 179 -2.46 0.05 -4.12
C LEU A 179 -3.24 -1.26 -4.14
N ARG A 180 -2.57 -2.38 -4.43
CA ARG A 180 -3.16 -3.71 -4.31
C ARG A 180 -2.40 -4.51 -3.27
N ILE A 181 -3.13 -5.13 -2.35
CA ILE A 181 -2.58 -5.96 -1.27
C ILE A 181 -3.13 -7.37 -1.44
N PHE A 182 -2.35 -8.20 -2.10
CA PHE A 182 -2.69 -9.60 -2.33
C PHE A 182 -2.40 -10.42 -1.07
N ALA A 183 -3.43 -11.00 -0.48
CA ALA A 183 -3.30 -11.67 0.81
C ALA A 183 -4.13 -12.97 0.86
N ALA A 184 -3.72 -13.87 1.78
CA ALA A 184 -4.53 -14.98 2.23
C ALA A 184 -5.40 -14.50 3.40
N PRO A 185 -6.74 -14.41 3.25
CA PRO A 185 -7.63 -13.97 4.32
C PRO A 185 -7.56 -14.89 5.53
N ASP A 186 -7.55 -14.31 6.72
CA ASP A 186 -7.72 -15.05 7.99
C ASP A 186 -9.22 -15.18 8.29
N VAL A 187 -9.84 -16.19 7.69
CA VAL A 187 -11.28 -16.43 7.82
C VAL A 187 -11.71 -16.74 9.24
N ALA A 188 -10.80 -17.20 10.11
CA ALA A 188 -11.09 -17.44 11.52
C ALA A 188 -11.22 -16.13 12.30
N ALA A 189 -10.59 -15.06 11.83
CA ALA A 189 -10.68 -13.71 12.40
C ALA A 189 -11.75 -12.85 11.72
N ALA A 190 -12.42 -13.36 10.68
CA ALA A 190 -13.51 -12.65 10.01
C ALA A 190 -14.66 -12.45 10.98
N ARG A 191 -15.07 -11.21 11.20
CA ARG A 191 -16.26 -10.90 12.02
C ARG A 191 -17.50 -11.22 11.20
N VAL A 192 -18.23 -12.21 11.64
CA VAL A 192 -19.60 -12.45 11.16
C VAL A 192 -20.49 -11.41 11.82
N ASP A 193 -21.22 -10.62 11.05
CA ASP A 193 -22.20 -9.69 11.60
C ASP A 193 -23.35 -10.44 12.30
N ALA A 194 -24.23 -9.73 12.99
CA ALA A 194 -25.37 -10.31 13.72
C ALA A 194 -26.34 -11.11 12.83
N ASN A 195 -26.23 -10.98 11.50
CA ASN A 195 -27.06 -11.67 10.50
C ASN A 195 -26.33 -12.86 9.84
N GLY A 196 -25.07 -13.13 10.23
CA GLY A 196 -24.29 -14.23 9.69
C GLY A 196 -23.62 -13.97 8.33
N TRP A 197 -23.53 -12.71 7.91
CA TRP A 197 -22.82 -12.28 6.70
C TRP A 197 -21.40 -11.84 7.03
N ILE A 198 -20.45 -12.17 6.14
CA ILE A 198 -19.04 -11.76 6.24
C ILE A 198 -18.86 -10.39 5.63
#